data_2973684deb3954486eb407f88164a6ee
#
_entry.id   2973684deb3954486eb407f88164a6ee
#
_cell.length_a   1.000
_cell.length_b   1.000
_cell.length_c   1.000
_cell.angle_alpha   90.00
_cell.angle_beta   90.00
_cell.angle_gamma   90.00
#
_symmetry.space_group_name_H-M   'P 1'
#
loop_
_entity.id
_entity.type
_entity.pdbx_description
1 polymer ?
#
loop_
_entity_poly.entity_id
_entity_poly.type
_entity_poly.pdbx_seq_one_letter_code
_entity_poly.pdbx_strand_id
1 'polypeptide(L)'
;HYLPSLLTPALYHVDAQQQDEVFIWGSWLQSRMHAAGVTCSDCHDPHTQKLRTSGNAVCAQCHDASKYDAGTHHRHQQGAAGAQCADCHMPRTTYMVVDPRRDHSMRVPRPDESVSLGVPNACNACHTDRDAKWAAAAVRDWLGRDAVGYQTFAPVFQAAEGGEPSALDRLAGIASDAAQPAI
;
A
#
# COMPACT_ATOMS: atom_id res chain seq x y z
N HIS A 1 6.09 -27.78 4.83
CA HIS A 1 6.47 -26.43 5.25
C HIS A 1 6.37 -25.53 4.02
N TYR A 2 5.67 -24.39 4.16
CA TYR A 2 5.57 -23.37 3.12
C TYR A 2 6.51 -22.22 3.50
N LEU A 3 7.27 -21.73 2.53
CA LEU A 3 8.05 -20.51 2.69
C LEU A 3 7.24 -19.34 2.10
N PRO A 4 7.23 -18.17 2.73
CA PRO A 4 6.63 -16.98 2.13
C PRO A 4 7.40 -16.60 0.85
N SER A 5 6.67 -16.10 -0.14
CA SER A 5 7.29 -15.51 -1.33
C SER A 5 8.06 -14.25 -0.92
N LEU A 6 9.29 -14.14 -1.39
CA LEU A 6 10.10 -12.94 -1.23
C LEU A 6 9.58 -11.83 -2.16
N LEU A 7 10.00 -10.59 -1.92
CA LEU A 7 9.75 -9.44 -2.80
C LEU A 7 10.56 -9.60 -4.10
N THR A 8 10.10 -10.49 -4.96
CA THR A 8 10.79 -10.83 -6.21
C THR A 8 10.40 -9.85 -7.31
N PRO A 9 11.34 -9.28 -8.08
CA PRO A 9 11.05 -8.51 -9.29
C PRO A 9 10.08 -9.27 -10.20
N ALA A 10 9.20 -8.55 -10.89
CA ALA A 10 8.08 -9.04 -11.68
C ALA A 10 6.86 -9.55 -10.88
N LEU A 11 7.00 -9.97 -9.63
CA LEU A 11 5.87 -10.27 -8.75
C LEU A 11 5.46 -9.06 -7.92
N TYR A 12 6.43 -8.22 -7.57
CA TYR A 12 6.23 -6.98 -6.83
C TYR A 12 6.93 -5.81 -7.52
N HIS A 13 6.33 -4.64 -7.44
CA HIS A 13 7.02 -3.40 -7.75
C HIS A 13 8.15 -3.16 -6.75
N VAL A 14 9.10 -2.29 -7.10
CA VAL A 14 10.26 -1.98 -6.25
C VAL A 14 9.89 -1.41 -4.87
N ASP A 15 8.70 -0.84 -4.74
CA ASP A 15 8.11 -0.38 -3.46
C ASP A 15 7.29 -1.48 -2.76
N ALA A 16 7.35 -2.69 -3.30
CA ALA A 16 6.65 -3.88 -2.84
C ALA A 16 5.11 -3.85 -2.95
N GLN A 17 4.54 -2.97 -3.76
CA GLN A 17 3.17 -3.15 -4.21
C GLN A 17 3.07 -4.41 -5.06
N GLN A 18 1.94 -5.12 -4.96
CA GLN A 18 1.68 -6.30 -5.77
C GLN A 18 1.63 -5.92 -7.25
N GLN A 19 2.44 -6.60 -8.07
CA GLN A 19 2.51 -6.38 -9.53
C GLN A 19 1.85 -7.51 -10.29
N ASP A 20 2.09 -8.76 -9.90
CA ASP A 20 1.54 -9.95 -10.53
C ASP A 20 0.89 -10.86 -9.47
N GLU A 21 0.45 -12.05 -9.86
CA GLU A 21 -0.28 -12.94 -8.99
C GLU A 21 0.57 -13.45 -7.83
N VAL A 22 0.26 -12.96 -6.64
CA VAL A 22 0.88 -13.35 -5.38
C VAL A 22 -0.17 -13.56 -4.31
N PHE A 23 0.18 -14.32 -3.26
CA PHE A 23 -0.69 -14.45 -2.10
C PHE A 23 -0.73 -13.17 -1.28
N ILE A 24 -1.90 -12.88 -0.72
CA ILE A 24 -2.15 -11.72 0.16
C ILE A 24 -1.19 -11.65 1.36
N TRP A 25 -0.67 -12.79 1.80
CA TRP A 25 0.21 -12.87 2.96
C TRP A 25 1.45 -11.99 2.84
N GLY A 26 2.12 -11.95 1.69
CA GLY A 26 3.32 -11.12 1.49
C GLY A 26 3.03 -9.62 1.59
N SER A 27 1.90 -9.14 1.06
CA SER A 27 1.52 -7.73 1.23
C SER A 27 1.05 -7.44 2.66
N TRP A 28 0.33 -8.38 3.32
CA TRP A 28 -0.09 -8.23 4.71
C TRP A 28 1.09 -8.06 5.67
N LEU A 29 2.16 -8.85 5.51
CA LEU A 29 3.39 -8.73 6.32
C LEU A 29 4.01 -7.32 6.28
N GLN A 30 3.77 -6.57 5.21
CA GLN A 30 4.28 -5.20 5.05
C GLN A 30 3.45 -4.16 5.81
N SER A 31 2.29 -4.53 6.35
CA SER A 31 1.37 -3.56 6.96
C SER A 31 1.76 -3.22 8.40
N ARG A 32 1.51 -1.99 8.80
CA ARG A 32 1.58 -1.59 10.22
C ARG A 32 0.55 -2.32 11.07
N MET A 33 -0.56 -2.75 10.50
CA MET A 33 -1.58 -3.51 11.23
C MET A 33 -1.06 -4.87 11.61
N HIS A 34 -0.34 -5.57 10.70
CA HIS A 34 0.36 -6.81 11.04
C HIS A 34 1.36 -6.58 12.18
N ALA A 35 2.20 -5.55 12.08
CA ALA A 35 3.16 -5.22 13.14
C ALA A 35 2.49 -4.87 14.50
N ALA A 36 1.25 -4.40 14.46
CA ALA A 36 0.42 -4.13 15.64
C ALA A 36 -0.36 -5.34 16.15
N GLY A 37 -0.18 -6.53 15.54
CA GLY A 37 -0.82 -7.77 15.96
C GLY A 37 -2.25 -7.97 15.45
N VAL A 38 -2.73 -7.13 14.51
CA VAL A 38 -4.02 -7.34 13.84
C VAL A 38 -3.94 -8.59 12.96
N THR A 39 -5.02 -9.34 12.87
CA THR A 39 -5.11 -10.58 12.11
C THR A 39 -6.17 -10.51 11.02
N CYS A 40 -6.16 -11.45 10.08
CA CYS A 40 -7.16 -11.51 9.02
C CYS A 40 -8.59 -11.58 9.59
N SER A 41 -8.77 -12.28 10.71
CA SER A 41 -10.07 -12.47 11.34
C SER A 41 -10.62 -11.23 12.06
N ASP A 42 -9.83 -10.19 12.25
CA ASP A 42 -10.36 -8.92 12.77
C ASP A 42 -11.19 -8.18 11.72
N CYS A 43 -10.90 -8.37 10.45
CA CYS A 43 -11.61 -7.79 9.32
C CYS A 43 -12.54 -8.79 8.62
N HIS A 44 -12.14 -10.05 8.53
CA HIS A 44 -12.87 -11.10 7.80
C HIS A 44 -13.45 -12.15 8.74
N ASP A 45 -14.62 -12.67 8.37
CA ASP A 45 -15.15 -13.90 8.97
C ASP A 45 -14.36 -15.09 8.42
N PRO A 46 -13.75 -15.93 9.30
CA PRO A 46 -12.84 -16.99 8.85
C PRO A 46 -13.53 -18.15 8.10
N HIS A 47 -14.85 -18.29 8.23
CA HIS A 47 -15.59 -19.35 7.55
C HIS A 47 -16.11 -18.92 6.18
N THR A 48 -16.58 -17.67 6.07
CA THR A 48 -17.16 -17.14 4.84
C THR A 48 -16.20 -16.30 4.03
N GLN A 49 -15.06 -15.89 4.62
CA GLN A 49 -14.08 -14.96 4.07
C GLN A 49 -14.63 -13.55 3.76
N LYS A 50 -15.90 -13.31 4.06
CA LYS A 50 -16.52 -11.99 3.87
C LYS A 50 -16.05 -11.02 4.94
N LEU A 51 -16.11 -9.73 4.63
CA LEU A 51 -15.87 -8.69 5.63
C LEU A 51 -16.92 -8.79 6.74
N ARG A 52 -16.52 -8.57 7.99
CA ARG A 52 -17.39 -8.53 9.16
C ARG A 52 -18.39 -7.39 9.10
N THR A 53 -17.97 -6.27 8.51
CA THR A 53 -18.81 -5.10 8.22
C THR A 53 -18.48 -4.57 6.83
N SER A 54 -19.40 -3.84 6.19
CA SER A 54 -19.23 -3.37 4.82
C SER A 54 -18.60 -1.98 4.74
N GLY A 55 -17.92 -1.72 3.62
CA GLY A 55 -17.37 -0.40 3.28
C GLY A 55 -16.38 0.11 4.33
N ASN A 56 -16.40 1.40 4.60
CA ASN A 56 -15.50 2.04 5.57
C ASN A 56 -15.74 1.60 7.02
N ALA A 57 -16.90 1.00 7.33
CA ALA A 57 -17.21 0.53 8.68
C ALA A 57 -16.24 -0.57 9.16
N VAL A 58 -15.63 -1.34 8.25
CA VAL A 58 -14.60 -2.33 8.64
C VAL A 58 -13.34 -1.65 9.19
N CYS A 59 -12.99 -0.50 8.65
CA CYS A 59 -11.84 0.29 9.12
C CYS A 59 -12.18 1.05 10.40
N ALA A 60 -13.42 1.54 10.50
CA ALA A 60 -13.93 2.32 11.62
C ALA A 60 -14.06 1.51 12.93
N GLN A 61 -13.87 0.19 12.90
CA GLN A 61 -13.77 -0.61 14.12
C GLN A 61 -12.59 -0.19 15.02
N CYS A 62 -11.53 0.35 14.41
CA CYS A 62 -10.30 0.76 15.10
C CYS A 62 -9.88 2.20 14.77
N HIS A 63 -10.22 2.70 13.57
CA HIS A 63 -9.89 4.05 13.13
C HIS A 63 -11.08 5.01 13.37
N ASP A 64 -10.81 6.15 13.99
CA ASP A 64 -11.84 7.17 14.25
C ASP A 64 -12.45 7.69 12.93
N ALA A 65 -13.73 7.32 12.69
CA ALA A 65 -14.43 7.70 11.48
C ALA A 65 -14.60 9.22 11.35
N SER A 66 -14.75 9.95 12.45
CA SER A 66 -14.89 11.41 12.42
C SER A 66 -13.65 12.10 11.87
N LYS A 67 -12.49 11.46 12.02
CA LYS A 67 -11.19 11.94 11.54
C LYS A 67 -10.85 11.40 10.16
N TYR A 68 -11.04 10.11 9.93
CA TYR A 68 -10.50 9.42 8.75
C TYR A 68 -11.53 9.15 7.66
N ASP A 69 -12.83 9.01 7.99
CA ASP A 69 -13.92 8.94 7.02
C ASP A 69 -14.57 10.32 6.83
N ALA A 70 -13.75 11.30 6.53
CA ALA A 70 -14.15 12.70 6.40
C ALA A 70 -13.48 13.35 5.18
N GLY A 71 -14.18 14.29 4.54
CA GLY A 71 -13.68 15.02 3.38
C GLY A 71 -12.38 15.79 3.64
N THR A 72 -12.08 16.12 4.89
CA THR A 72 -10.81 16.71 5.31
C THR A 72 -9.63 15.74 5.21
N HIS A 73 -9.90 14.43 5.25
CA HIS A 73 -8.90 13.39 5.08
C HIS A 73 -8.81 12.91 3.63
N HIS A 74 -9.89 12.36 3.08
CA HIS A 74 -9.86 11.73 1.75
C HIS A 74 -10.05 12.69 0.58
N ARG A 75 -10.44 13.95 0.84
CA ARG A 75 -10.60 15.03 -0.17
C ARG A 75 -11.63 14.75 -1.28
N HIS A 76 -12.52 13.80 -1.05
CA HIS A 76 -13.64 13.47 -1.93
C HIS A 76 -14.98 13.75 -1.23
N GLN A 77 -16.05 13.82 -2.02
CA GLN A 77 -17.39 13.94 -1.46
C GLN A 77 -17.73 12.65 -0.68
N GLN A 78 -18.33 12.81 0.49
CA GLN A 78 -18.73 11.68 1.33
C GLN A 78 -19.63 10.70 0.55
N GLY A 79 -19.29 9.40 0.61
CA GLY A 79 -20.01 8.34 -0.08
C GLY A 79 -19.72 8.21 -1.58
N ALA A 80 -18.93 9.10 -2.18
CA ALA A 80 -18.49 9.00 -3.58
C ALA A 80 -17.36 7.97 -3.76
N ALA A 81 -17.10 7.61 -5.01
CA ALA A 81 -15.87 6.89 -5.36
C ALA A 81 -14.64 7.71 -4.91
N GLY A 82 -13.64 7.04 -4.38
CA GLY A 82 -12.46 7.68 -3.77
C GLY A 82 -12.63 8.08 -2.29
N ALA A 83 -13.85 8.10 -1.75
CA ALA A 83 -14.10 8.24 -0.32
C ALA A 83 -14.01 6.90 0.45
N GLN A 84 -13.80 5.78 -0.25
CA GLN A 84 -13.61 4.49 0.39
C GLN A 84 -12.16 4.36 0.86
N CYS A 85 -11.95 4.07 2.14
CA CYS A 85 -10.61 3.89 2.73
C CYS A 85 -9.76 2.94 1.91
N ALA A 86 -10.36 1.81 1.48
CA ALA A 86 -9.66 0.78 0.72
C ALA A 86 -9.26 1.21 -0.70
N ASP A 87 -9.88 2.23 -1.29
CA ASP A 87 -9.51 2.68 -2.64
C ASP A 87 -8.16 3.41 -2.65
N CYS A 88 -7.80 4.03 -1.54
CA CYS A 88 -6.51 4.72 -1.37
C CYS A 88 -5.46 3.85 -0.67
N HIS A 89 -5.86 3.12 0.39
CA HIS A 89 -4.93 2.37 1.24
C HIS A 89 -4.74 0.92 0.85
N MET A 90 -5.61 0.38 -0.01
CA MET A 90 -5.59 -0.98 -0.53
C MET A 90 -5.92 -0.96 -2.04
N PRO A 91 -5.06 -0.36 -2.88
CA PRO A 91 -5.33 -0.26 -4.30
C PRO A 91 -5.55 -1.64 -4.91
N ARG A 92 -6.32 -1.69 -5.99
CA ARG A 92 -6.62 -2.94 -6.71
C ARG A 92 -5.64 -3.14 -7.85
N THR A 93 -5.19 -4.38 -8.00
CA THR A 93 -4.51 -4.88 -9.18
C THR A 93 -5.33 -6.02 -9.77
N THR A 94 -5.54 -6.01 -11.09
CA THR A 94 -6.28 -7.09 -11.75
C THR A 94 -5.30 -8.13 -12.26
N TYR A 95 -5.41 -9.34 -11.70
CA TYR A 95 -4.60 -10.49 -12.09
C TYR A 95 -5.34 -11.34 -13.12
N MET A 96 -4.58 -12.01 -13.98
CA MET A 96 -5.12 -12.91 -15.00
C MET A 96 -6.28 -12.29 -15.80
N VAL A 97 -6.25 -10.97 -15.99
CA VAL A 97 -7.27 -10.17 -16.74
C VAL A 97 -8.63 -10.05 -16.04
N VAL A 98 -8.97 -10.96 -15.11
CA VAL A 98 -10.34 -11.12 -14.59
C VAL A 98 -10.46 -11.03 -13.06
N ASP A 99 -9.37 -11.07 -12.31
CA ASP A 99 -9.40 -11.17 -10.84
C ASP A 99 -8.86 -9.89 -10.16
N PRO A 100 -9.73 -8.92 -9.82
CA PRO A 100 -9.30 -7.70 -9.13
C PRO A 100 -9.08 -7.98 -7.65
N ARG A 101 -7.83 -7.94 -7.21
CA ARG A 101 -7.45 -8.11 -5.80
C ARG A 101 -6.96 -6.80 -5.19
N ARG A 102 -7.22 -6.61 -3.91
CA ARG A 102 -6.71 -5.48 -3.13
C ARG A 102 -5.37 -5.82 -2.51
N ASP A 103 -4.44 -4.89 -2.61
CA ASP A 103 -3.16 -4.95 -1.90
C ASP A 103 -3.40 -4.76 -0.39
N HIS A 104 -2.97 -5.73 0.42
CA HIS A 104 -3.14 -5.73 1.88
C HIS A 104 -1.96 -5.11 2.65
N SER A 105 -1.06 -4.42 1.97
CA SER A 105 0.02 -3.68 2.63
C SER A 105 -0.47 -2.44 3.40
N MET A 106 -1.74 -2.06 3.25
CA MET A 106 -2.39 -0.96 3.99
C MET A 106 -1.53 0.31 4.01
N ARG A 107 -1.03 0.69 2.85
CA ARG A 107 -0.03 1.76 2.75
C ARG A 107 -0.62 3.15 2.74
N VAL A 108 0.18 4.10 3.13
CA VAL A 108 -0.08 5.51 2.85
C VAL A 108 0.17 5.74 1.35
N PRO A 109 -0.76 6.37 0.61
CA PRO A 109 -0.52 6.68 -0.81
C PRO A 109 0.74 7.54 -1.00
N ARG A 110 1.62 7.09 -1.88
CA ARG A 110 2.93 7.72 -2.18
C ARG A 110 3.07 8.03 -3.67
N PRO A 111 2.27 8.96 -4.22
CA PRO A 111 2.40 9.34 -5.63
C PRO A 111 3.73 10.03 -5.95
N ASP A 112 4.45 10.53 -4.97
CA ASP A 112 5.83 10.99 -5.09
C ASP A 112 6.80 9.86 -5.47
N GLU A 113 6.58 8.65 -4.98
CA GLU A 113 7.32 7.46 -5.41
C GLU A 113 6.96 7.05 -6.85
N SER A 114 5.74 7.29 -7.30
CA SER A 114 5.42 7.13 -8.72
C SER A 114 6.22 8.07 -9.61
N VAL A 115 6.48 9.28 -9.17
CA VAL A 115 7.31 10.25 -9.91
C VAL A 115 8.77 9.82 -9.94
N SER A 116 9.31 9.33 -8.82
CA SER A 116 10.74 9.03 -8.68
C SER A 116 11.12 7.61 -9.10
N LEU A 117 10.24 6.63 -8.89
CA LEU A 117 10.51 5.21 -9.07
C LEU A 117 9.65 4.56 -10.17
N GLY A 118 8.64 5.25 -10.70
CA GLY A 118 7.74 4.71 -11.73
C GLY A 118 6.73 3.69 -11.22
N VAL A 119 6.56 3.54 -9.91
CA VAL A 119 5.59 2.61 -9.32
C VAL A 119 4.15 3.15 -9.43
N PRO A 120 3.11 2.30 -9.39
CA PRO A 120 1.72 2.76 -9.44
C PRO A 120 1.33 3.52 -8.16
N ASN A 121 0.26 4.33 -8.25
CA ASN A 121 -0.37 4.95 -7.09
C ASN A 121 -1.90 4.91 -7.19
N ALA A 122 -2.57 4.97 -6.06
CA ALA A 122 -4.01 4.87 -5.96
C ALA A 122 -4.76 6.01 -6.67
N CYS A 123 -4.18 7.22 -6.75
CA CYS A 123 -4.84 8.38 -7.35
C CYS A 123 -5.06 8.18 -8.85
N ASN A 124 -4.02 7.73 -9.55
CA ASN A 124 -4.06 7.55 -11.00
C ASN A 124 -4.84 6.30 -11.44
N ALA A 125 -5.25 5.43 -10.53
CA ALA A 125 -6.20 4.36 -10.82
C ALA A 125 -7.60 4.90 -11.21
N CYS A 126 -7.97 6.08 -10.72
CA CYS A 126 -9.23 6.75 -11.04
C CYS A 126 -9.03 8.04 -11.86
N HIS A 127 -8.03 8.85 -11.53
CA HIS A 127 -7.69 10.09 -12.25
C HIS A 127 -6.77 9.78 -13.44
N THR A 128 -7.29 9.06 -14.42
CA THR A 128 -6.53 8.58 -15.59
C THR A 128 -6.15 9.68 -16.58
N ASP A 129 -6.78 10.85 -16.47
CA ASP A 129 -6.49 12.06 -17.23
C ASP A 129 -5.35 12.90 -16.63
N ARG A 130 -4.81 12.48 -15.49
CA ARG A 130 -3.76 13.18 -14.74
C ARG A 130 -2.51 12.30 -14.63
N ASP A 131 -1.38 12.96 -14.42
CA ASP A 131 -0.10 12.27 -14.19
C ASP A 131 0.26 12.12 -12.71
N ALA A 132 1.32 11.36 -12.44
CA ALA A 132 1.82 11.16 -11.08
C ALA A 132 2.31 12.46 -10.42
N LYS A 133 2.79 13.43 -11.20
CA LYS A 133 3.24 14.73 -10.66
C LYS A 133 2.07 15.53 -10.10
N TRP A 134 0.93 15.50 -10.80
CA TRP A 134 -0.31 16.09 -10.29
C TRP A 134 -0.74 15.45 -8.97
N ALA A 135 -0.74 14.12 -8.89
CA ALA A 135 -1.11 13.40 -7.69
C ALA A 135 -0.16 13.71 -6.51
N ALA A 136 1.14 13.75 -6.78
CA ALA A 136 2.15 14.09 -5.78
C ALA A 136 1.99 15.54 -5.25
N ALA A 137 1.73 16.49 -6.15
CA ALA A 137 1.46 17.87 -5.76
C ALA A 137 0.21 17.97 -4.88
N ALA A 138 -0.90 17.32 -5.29
CA ALA A 138 -2.14 17.31 -4.51
C ALA A 138 -1.93 16.76 -3.10
N VAL A 139 -1.24 15.62 -2.95
CA VAL A 139 -0.98 15.03 -1.62
C VAL A 139 -0.09 15.94 -0.78
N ARG A 140 0.92 16.56 -1.37
CA ARG A 140 1.79 17.52 -0.67
C ARG A 140 1.00 18.73 -0.18
N ASP A 141 0.12 19.27 -1.01
CA ASP A 141 -0.73 20.43 -0.65
C ASP A 141 -1.69 20.07 0.49
N TRP A 142 -2.26 18.87 0.49
CA TRP A 142 -3.15 18.40 1.56
C TRP A 142 -2.45 18.22 2.89
N LEU A 143 -1.23 17.72 2.87
CA LEU A 143 -0.46 17.41 4.07
C LEU A 143 0.40 18.58 4.55
N GLY A 144 0.67 19.58 3.71
CA GLY A 144 1.67 20.62 3.96
C GLY A 144 3.11 20.11 4.01
N ARG A 145 3.34 18.87 3.60
CA ARG A 145 4.65 18.18 3.58
C ARG A 145 4.58 16.96 2.66
N ASP A 146 5.71 16.35 2.39
CA ASP A 146 5.73 15.06 1.70
C ASP A 146 5.08 13.96 2.55
N ALA A 147 4.38 13.05 1.89
CA ALA A 147 3.84 11.87 2.55
C ALA A 147 4.98 10.96 3.04
N VAL A 148 4.78 10.30 4.16
CA VAL A 148 5.71 9.30 4.68
C VAL A 148 4.96 8.01 4.90
N GLY A 149 5.40 6.94 4.23
CA GLY A 149 4.88 5.59 4.38
C GLY A 149 5.61 4.79 5.46
N TYR A 150 5.08 3.61 5.75
CA TYR A 150 5.76 2.62 6.59
C TYR A 150 6.82 1.86 5.77
N GLN A 151 6.51 1.58 4.51
CA GLN A 151 7.41 0.95 3.55
C GLN A 151 8.39 2.01 3.02
N THR A 152 9.63 1.99 3.46
CA THR A 152 10.63 3.03 3.12
C THR A 152 11.83 2.50 2.33
N PHE A 153 11.83 1.23 1.96
CA PHE A 153 12.95 0.53 1.35
C PHE A 153 13.06 0.71 -0.18
N ALA A 154 12.02 1.20 -0.84
CA ALA A 154 11.94 1.25 -2.30
C ALA A 154 13.15 1.92 -3.00
N PRO A 155 13.68 3.07 -2.56
CA PRO A 155 14.85 3.66 -3.20
C PRO A 155 16.10 2.78 -3.11
N VAL A 156 16.21 1.98 -2.04
CA VAL A 156 17.35 1.07 -1.86
C VAL A 156 17.23 -0.14 -2.77
N PHE A 157 16.02 -0.67 -2.91
CA PHE A 157 15.74 -1.77 -3.83
C PHE A 157 16.00 -1.35 -5.28
N GLN A 158 15.52 -0.16 -5.67
CA GLN A 158 15.80 0.36 -7.02
C GLN A 158 17.30 0.52 -7.29
N ALA A 159 18.07 1.04 -6.33
CA ALA A 159 19.51 1.18 -6.45
C ALA A 159 20.20 -0.19 -6.60
N ALA A 160 19.72 -1.20 -5.86
CA ALA A 160 20.25 -2.57 -5.94
C ALA A 160 19.93 -3.23 -7.30
N GLU A 161 18.71 -3.09 -7.78
CA GLU A 161 18.30 -3.58 -9.10
C GLU A 161 19.10 -2.87 -10.23
N GLY A 162 19.41 -1.59 -10.03
CA GLY A 162 20.29 -0.81 -10.92
C GLY A 162 21.77 -1.17 -10.83
N GLY A 163 22.18 -2.08 -9.94
CA GLY A 163 23.57 -2.50 -9.75
C GLY A 163 24.45 -1.47 -9.03
N GLU A 164 23.87 -0.56 -8.25
CA GLU A 164 24.63 0.43 -7.48
C GLU A 164 25.47 -0.27 -6.40
N PRO A 165 26.81 -0.12 -6.39
CA PRO A 165 27.68 -0.86 -5.46
C PRO A 165 27.37 -0.60 -3.98
N SER A 166 26.96 0.63 -3.61
CA SER A 166 26.62 1.01 -2.24
C SER A 166 25.27 0.46 -1.77
N ALA A 167 24.46 -0.10 -2.67
CA ALA A 167 23.12 -0.59 -2.34
C ALA A 167 23.18 -1.84 -1.44
N LEU A 168 24.21 -2.67 -1.53
CA LEU A 168 24.36 -3.88 -0.71
C LEU A 168 24.45 -3.57 0.78
N ASP A 169 25.26 -2.59 1.16
CA ASP A 169 25.40 -2.16 2.56
C ASP A 169 24.07 -1.58 3.09
N ARG A 170 23.37 -0.81 2.25
CA ARG A 170 22.07 -0.24 2.57
C ARG A 170 20.99 -1.33 2.74
N LEU A 171 21.00 -2.36 1.88
CA LEU A 171 20.11 -3.52 2.01
C LEU A 171 20.38 -4.28 3.32
N ALA A 172 21.64 -4.51 3.66
CA ALA A 172 22.01 -5.14 4.93
C ALA A 172 21.51 -4.32 6.13
N GLY A 173 21.58 -3.00 6.05
CA GLY A 173 21.00 -2.09 7.05
C GLY A 173 19.49 -2.26 7.18
N ILE A 174 18.76 -2.29 6.06
CA ILE A 174 17.30 -2.51 6.06
C ILE A 174 16.95 -3.88 6.65
N ALA A 175 17.65 -4.94 6.24
CA ALA A 175 17.40 -6.31 6.72
C ALA A 175 17.67 -6.48 8.23
N SER A 176 18.49 -5.61 8.82
CA SER A 176 18.82 -5.61 10.24
C SER A 176 17.93 -4.68 11.07
N ASP A 177 17.11 -3.87 10.46
CA ASP A 177 16.26 -2.88 11.12
C ASP A 177 14.89 -3.49 11.48
N ALA A 178 14.69 -3.75 12.76
CA ALA A 178 13.42 -4.30 13.27
C ALA A 178 12.20 -3.38 13.09
N ALA A 179 12.41 -2.11 12.72
CA ALA A 179 11.33 -1.17 12.41
C ALA A 179 10.82 -1.32 10.96
N GLN A 180 11.53 -2.06 10.12
CA GLN A 180 11.08 -2.35 8.75
C GLN A 180 9.95 -3.38 8.73
N PRO A 181 9.13 -3.39 7.67
CA PRO A 181 8.12 -4.44 7.47
C PRO A 181 8.71 -5.85 7.56
N ALA A 182 7.90 -6.80 8.06
CA ALA A 182 8.29 -8.20 8.30
C ALA A 182 8.30 -9.06 7.01
N ILE A 183 8.98 -8.61 5.97
CA ILE A 183 9.03 -9.34 4.68
C ILE A 183 10.44 -9.40 4.11
#